data_cc9eba9741277f272112b1cc5d6e19d3
#
_entry.id   cc9eba9741277f272112b1cc5d6e19d3
#
_cell.length_a   1.000
_cell.length_b   1.000
_cell.length_c   1.000
_cell.angle_alpha   90.00
_cell.angle_beta   90.00
_cell.angle_gamma   90.00
#
_symmetry.space_group_name_H-M   'P 1'
#
loop_
_entity.id
_entity.type
_entity.pdbx_description
1 polymer ?
#
loop_
_entity_poly.entity_id
_entity_poly.type
_entity_poly.pdbx_seq_one_letter_code
_entity_poly.pdbx_strand_id
1 'polypeptide(L)'
;SVRTYFPINCFGEGAPEEAIKIVSYNTRAFGEMKPHTKEKPNEVLTYLQNSDADIICLQEYIFGGKLKKKDIDYALRNYRYKHYLPLKNGLNGLGCYSRYPILSATPILYKGTRNGSVAYRIKVGEDTLLVINNHLESNKILKSDVETYQEMIDAPSKENLFAGVRKIWGKVAEATKIRAKQADVLVETIRDSKEKSVVLCGDFNDTPISYTHHVLLDEELQDAFVETGNGLGVSYNKDRLYV
;
A
#
# COMPACT_ATOMS: atom_id res chain seq x y z
N SER A 1 -6.97 -8.77 18.30
CA SER A 1 -7.15 -7.89 19.48
C SER A 1 -7.96 -6.66 19.09
N VAL A 2 -8.81 -6.13 19.99
CA VAL A 2 -9.52 -4.85 19.77
C VAL A 2 -8.53 -3.72 19.53
N ARG A 3 -7.39 -3.72 20.22
CA ARG A 3 -6.31 -2.73 20.08
C ARG A 3 -5.76 -2.67 18.63
N THR A 4 -5.77 -3.76 17.92
CA THR A 4 -5.28 -3.78 16.52
C THR A 4 -6.15 -2.95 15.58
N TYR A 5 -7.46 -2.87 15.84
CA TYR A 5 -8.39 -2.06 15.05
C TYR A 5 -8.68 -0.68 15.64
N PHE A 6 -8.57 -0.57 16.95
CA PHE A 6 -8.90 0.63 17.69
C PHE A 6 -7.86 0.88 18.79
N PRO A 7 -6.64 1.29 18.44
CA PRO A 7 -5.64 1.67 19.43
C PRO A 7 -6.03 2.96 20.15
N ILE A 8 -5.61 3.06 21.39
CA ILE A 8 -5.75 4.27 22.21
C ILE A 8 -4.37 4.59 22.77
N ASN A 9 -3.70 5.55 22.17
CA ASN A 9 -2.37 6.03 22.56
C ASN A 9 -2.48 7.49 22.99
N CYS A 10 -3.01 7.71 24.18
CA CYS A 10 -3.42 9.04 24.65
C CYS A 10 -2.28 10.04 24.88
N PHE A 11 -1.03 9.60 24.99
CA PHE A 11 0.10 10.42 25.41
C PHE A 11 1.36 10.03 24.60
N GLY A 12 1.30 10.15 23.28
CA GLY A 12 2.49 10.04 22.44
C GLY A 12 3.32 11.31 22.53
N GLU A 13 4.61 11.20 22.75
CA GLU A 13 5.54 12.29 22.46
C GLU A 13 5.49 12.58 20.96
N GLY A 14 5.61 13.84 20.56
CA GLY A 14 5.72 14.21 19.15
C GLY A 14 6.94 13.53 18.51
N ALA A 15 6.91 13.36 17.19
CA ALA A 15 8.07 12.82 16.48
C ALA A 15 9.32 13.68 16.77
N PRO A 16 10.50 13.07 16.97
CA PRO A 16 11.75 13.79 17.11
C PRO A 16 11.98 14.73 15.92
N GLU A 17 12.72 15.83 16.11
CA GLU A 17 13.00 16.80 15.06
C GLU A 17 13.73 16.18 13.85
N GLU A 18 14.55 15.15 14.09
CA GLU A 18 15.28 14.41 13.07
C GLU A 18 14.53 13.18 12.51
N ALA A 19 13.24 13.02 12.82
CA ALA A 19 12.46 11.90 12.36
C ALA A 19 12.28 11.91 10.84
N ILE A 20 12.46 10.74 10.21
CA ILE A 20 12.20 10.55 8.77
C ILE A 20 10.71 10.34 8.54
N LYS A 21 10.12 11.20 7.74
CA LYS A 21 8.71 11.09 7.37
C LYS A 21 8.54 10.26 6.11
N ILE A 22 7.87 9.12 6.24
CA ILE A 22 7.56 8.22 5.14
C ILE A 22 6.06 8.25 4.86
N VAL A 23 5.68 8.45 3.60
CA VAL A 23 4.30 8.34 3.13
C VAL A 23 4.18 7.12 2.23
N SER A 24 3.25 6.23 2.53
CA SER A 24 2.81 5.14 1.66
C SER A 24 1.41 5.44 1.15
N TYR A 25 1.21 5.40 -0.17
CA TYR A 25 -0.05 5.82 -0.77
C TYR A 25 -0.40 5.03 -2.04
N ASN A 26 -1.52 4.31 -2.02
CA ASN A 26 -2.09 3.73 -3.24
C ASN A 26 -2.77 4.85 -4.05
N THR A 27 -2.22 5.17 -5.21
CA THR A 27 -2.64 6.33 -6.00
C THR A 27 -3.91 6.10 -6.80
N ARG A 28 -4.36 4.87 -6.96
CA ARG A 28 -5.45 4.50 -7.89
C ARG A 28 -5.27 5.18 -9.25
N ALA A 29 -4.11 4.94 -9.87
CA ALA A 29 -3.71 5.61 -11.11
C ALA A 29 -3.83 7.16 -11.02
N PHE A 30 -3.46 7.75 -9.88
CA PHE A 30 -3.60 9.19 -9.61
C PHE A 30 -5.04 9.71 -9.83
N GLY A 31 -6.00 8.98 -9.22
CA GLY A 31 -7.41 9.31 -9.35
C GLY A 31 -7.94 9.04 -10.76
N GLU A 32 -7.60 7.86 -11.32
CA GLU A 32 -8.01 7.43 -12.67
C GLU A 32 -7.41 8.30 -13.79
N MET A 33 -6.12 8.65 -13.65
CA MET A 33 -5.33 9.43 -14.61
C MET A 33 -5.90 10.83 -14.87
N LYS A 34 -6.52 11.45 -13.85
CA LYS A 34 -6.95 12.85 -13.93
C LYS A 34 -5.76 13.76 -14.25
N PRO A 35 -5.93 14.77 -15.12
CA PRO A 35 -4.85 15.68 -15.46
C PRO A 35 -4.37 16.46 -14.23
N HIS A 36 -3.16 16.99 -14.30
CA HIS A 36 -2.61 17.92 -13.33
C HIS A 36 -2.26 19.24 -14.03
N THR A 37 -3.12 20.23 -13.88
CA THR A 37 -2.93 21.58 -14.44
C THR A 37 -3.08 22.63 -13.36
N LYS A 38 -2.76 23.90 -13.65
CA LYS A 38 -2.96 25.00 -12.71
C LYS A 38 -4.44 25.22 -12.38
N GLU A 39 -5.31 25.09 -13.39
CA GLU A 39 -6.75 25.30 -13.29
C GLU A 39 -7.46 24.10 -12.65
N LYS A 40 -6.88 22.90 -12.85
CA LYS A 40 -7.44 21.66 -12.33
C LYS A 40 -6.31 20.77 -11.77
N PRO A 41 -5.84 21.08 -10.56
CA PRO A 41 -4.79 20.30 -9.93
C PRO A 41 -5.30 18.89 -9.58
N ASN A 42 -4.43 17.89 -9.79
CA ASN A 42 -4.70 16.52 -9.38
C ASN A 42 -4.60 16.42 -7.86
N GLU A 43 -5.67 15.98 -7.22
CA GLU A 43 -5.78 15.94 -5.75
C GLU A 43 -4.71 15.04 -5.11
N VAL A 44 -4.41 13.89 -5.72
CA VAL A 44 -3.39 12.95 -5.24
C VAL A 44 -2.01 13.61 -5.29
N LEU A 45 -1.66 14.22 -6.42
CA LEU A 45 -0.37 14.92 -6.55
C LEU A 45 -0.27 16.11 -5.62
N THR A 46 -1.35 16.88 -5.44
CA THR A 46 -1.39 17.99 -4.49
C THR A 46 -1.18 17.53 -3.07
N TYR A 47 -1.82 16.42 -2.68
CA TYR A 47 -1.61 15.82 -1.36
C TYR A 47 -0.14 15.40 -1.17
N LEU A 48 0.43 14.69 -2.15
CA LEU A 48 1.82 14.24 -2.06
C LEU A 48 2.82 15.38 -2.01
N GLN A 49 2.60 16.46 -2.77
CA GLN A 49 3.41 17.67 -2.72
C GLN A 49 3.39 18.34 -1.33
N ASN A 50 2.21 18.38 -0.70
CA ASN A 50 2.00 19.05 0.58
C ASN A 50 2.28 18.14 1.78
N SER A 51 2.54 16.87 1.55
CA SER A 51 2.80 15.90 2.63
C SER A 51 4.07 16.20 3.41
N ASP A 52 5.01 16.93 2.80
CA ASP A 52 6.35 17.19 3.32
C ASP A 52 7.07 15.91 3.77
N ALA A 53 6.85 14.82 3.05
CA ALA A 53 7.51 13.55 3.32
C ALA A 53 8.97 13.58 2.84
N ASP A 54 9.80 12.78 3.49
CA ASP A 54 11.18 12.55 3.04
C ASP A 54 11.26 11.43 2.02
N ILE A 55 10.39 10.43 2.19
CA ILE A 55 10.26 9.27 1.31
C ILE A 55 8.79 9.05 1.01
N ILE A 56 8.46 8.86 -0.27
CA ILE A 56 7.11 8.53 -0.74
C ILE A 56 7.15 7.19 -1.46
N CYS A 57 6.36 6.23 -0.98
CA CYS A 57 6.14 4.92 -1.58
C CYS A 57 4.75 4.85 -2.20
N LEU A 58 4.67 4.61 -3.51
CA LEU A 58 3.43 4.66 -4.26
C LEU A 58 3.06 3.27 -4.80
N GLN A 59 1.78 2.92 -4.68
CA GLN A 59 1.18 1.74 -5.30
C GLN A 59 0.17 2.21 -6.36
N GLU A 60 -0.19 1.31 -7.26
CA GLU A 60 -0.98 1.63 -8.46
C GLU A 60 -0.46 2.86 -9.21
N TYR A 61 0.87 2.96 -9.31
CA TYR A 61 1.54 4.02 -10.05
C TYR A 61 1.33 3.80 -11.55
N ILE A 62 0.20 4.25 -12.04
CA ILE A 62 -0.22 4.12 -13.43
C ILE A 62 -0.43 5.53 -13.99
N PHE A 63 0.08 5.77 -15.19
CA PHE A 63 -0.08 7.02 -15.91
C PHE A 63 -0.42 6.76 -17.37
N GLY A 64 -1.04 7.72 -18.00
CA GLY A 64 -1.49 7.63 -19.37
C GLY A 64 -2.57 8.66 -19.68
N GLY A 65 -3.11 8.63 -20.89
CA GLY A 65 -4.17 9.55 -21.26
C GLY A 65 -3.78 11.02 -21.03
N LYS A 66 -4.46 11.68 -20.10
CA LYS A 66 -4.28 13.11 -19.77
C LYS A 66 -3.19 13.35 -18.73
N LEU A 67 -2.73 12.33 -18.00
CA LEU A 67 -1.64 12.42 -17.03
C LEU A 67 -0.40 11.70 -17.54
N LYS A 68 0.64 12.42 -17.81
CA LYS A 68 1.91 11.86 -18.29
C LYS A 68 2.90 11.70 -17.15
N LYS A 69 3.86 10.77 -17.29
CA LYS A 69 4.92 10.59 -16.30
C LYS A 69 5.68 11.89 -16.00
N LYS A 70 5.94 12.71 -17.02
CA LYS A 70 6.60 14.01 -16.85
C LYS A 70 5.82 14.98 -15.94
N ASP A 71 4.49 14.89 -15.92
CA ASP A 71 3.65 15.76 -15.10
C ASP A 71 3.76 15.36 -13.61
N ILE A 72 3.81 14.05 -13.35
CA ILE A 72 4.07 13.49 -12.02
C ILE A 72 5.48 13.85 -11.56
N ASP A 73 6.49 13.62 -12.40
CA ASP A 73 7.89 13.94 -12.09
C ASP A 73 8.09 15.44 -11.84
N TYR A 74 7.35 16.30 -12.53
CA TYR A 74 7.37 17.74 -12.30
C TYR A 74 6.68 18.13 -10.99
N ALA A 75 5.55 17.52 -10.68
CA ALA A 75 4.86 17.74 -9.43
C ALA A 75 5.74 17.34 -8.23
N LEU A 76 6.44 16.23 -8.33
CA LEU A 76 7.33 15.70 -7.27
C LEU A 76 8.82 16.03 -7.49
N ARG A 77 9.13 17.15 -8.16
CA ARG A 77 10.51 17.55 -8.52
C ARG A 77 11.42 17.85 -7.33
N ASN A 78 10.86 18.09 -6.15
CA ASN A 78 11.60 18.32 -4.92
C ASN A 78 12.26 17.04 -4.38
N TYR A 79 11.86 15.87 -4.89
CA TYR A 79 12.49 14.60 -4.59
C TYR A 79 13.59 14.33 -5.62
N ARG A 80 14.83 14.40 -5.18
CA ARG A 80 15.99 14.24 -6.06
C ARG A 80 16.13 12.83 -6.61
N TYR A 81 15.77 11.84 -5.80
CA TYR A 81 15.91 10.43 -6.14
C TYR A 81 14.53 9.83 -6.38
N LYS A 82 14.41 9.08 -7.46
CA LYS A 82 13.14 8.47 -7.85
C LYS A 82 13.36 7.14 -8.56
N HIS A 83 12.47 6.22 -8.32
CA HIS A 83 12.43 4.93 -9.00
C HIS A 83 10.98 4.60 -9.37
N TYR A 84 10.81 3.97 -10.52
CA TYR A 84 9.53 3.46 -11.01
C TYR A 84 9.73 2.04 -11.53
N LEU A 85 8.95 1.09 -10.98
CA LEU A 85 8.86 -0.29 -11.45
C LEU A 85 7.51 -0.49 -12.15
N PRO A 86 7.47 -0.63 -13.48
CA PRO A 86 6.26 -1.07 -14.17
C PRO A 86 6.02 -2.55 -13.86
N LEU A 87 4.79 -2.88 -13.49
CA LEU A 87 4.33 -4.24 -13.31
C LEU A 87 3.38 -4.60 -14.44
N LYS A 88 3.49 -5.86 -14.91
CA LYS A 88 2.63 -6.42 -15.97
C LYS A 88 2.34 -5.46 -17.13
N ASN A 89 3.40 -5.09 -17.86
CA ASN A 89 3.33 -4.22 -19.03
C ASN A 89 2.71 -2.82 -18.77
N GLY A 90 2.91 -2.28 -17.56
CA GLY A 90 2.40 -0.96 -17.21
C GLY A 90 0.92 -0.91 -16.79
N LEU A 91 0.26 -2.07 -16.65
CA LEU A 91 -1.11 -2.15 -16.11
C LEU A 91 -1.15 -1.98 -14.58
N ASN A 92 0.00 -1.94 -13.94
CA ASN A 92 0.23 -1.60 -12.55
C ASN A 92 1.66 -1.07 -12.40
N GLY A 93 2.00 -0.51 -11.26
CA GLY A 93 3.35 -0.05 -11.00
C GLY A 93 3.56 0.34 -9.54
N LEU A 94 4.83 0.36 -9.17
CA LEU A 94 5.30 0.86 -7.89
C LEU A 94 6.24 2.04 -8.11
N GLY A 95 6.13 3.06 -7.27
CA GLY A 95 7.00 4.23 -7.31
C GLY A 95 7.64 4.50 -5.97
N CYS A 96 8.85 5.07 -6.01
CA CYS A 96 9.50 5.66 -4.85
C CYS A 96 10.06 7.02 -5.24
N TYR A 97 9.79 8.01 -4.41
CA TYR A 97 10.39 9.34 -4.46
C TYR A 97 11.07 9.60 -3.13
N SER A 98 12.33 10.02 -3.15
CA SER A 98 13.12 10.19 -1.94
C SER A 98 13.97 11.47 -2.01
N ARG A 99 14.06 12.17 -0.88
CA ARG A 99 15.05 13.23 -0.67
C ARG A 99 16.45 12.65 -0.46
N TYR A 100 16.52 11.41 0.02
CA TYR A 100 17.74 10.66 0.29
C TYR A 100 18.17 9.77 -0.88
N PRO A 101 19.48 9.49 -1.04
CA PRO A 101 19.96 8.62 -2.12
C PRO A 101 19.36 7.20 -2.07
N ILE A 102 18.78 6.77 -3.17
CA ILE A 102 18.38 5.38 -3.38
C ILE A 102 19.60 4.61 -3.90
N LEU A 103 20.22 3.80 -3.04
CA LEU A 103 21.41 3.03 -3.35
C LEU A 103 21.09 1.81 -4.25
N SER A 104 19.95 1.18 -4.01
CA SER A 104 19.42 0.09 -4.83
C SER A 104 17.92 0.01 -4.76
N ALA A 105 17.32 -0.59 -5.81
CA ALA A 105 15.91 -0.90 -5.90
C ALA A 105 15.77 -2.32 -6.45
N THR A 106 15.50 -3.28 -5.59
CA THR A 106 15.43 -4.69 -5.92
C THR A 106 13.97 -5.12 -6.04
N PRO A 107 13.49 -5.46 -7.25
CA PRO A 107 12.13 -5.96 -7.44
C PRO A 107 11.92 -7.33 -6.78
N ILE A 108 10.79 -7.48 -6.10
CA ILE A 108 10.29 -8.74 -5.58
C ILE A 108 9.03 -9.09 -6.37
N LEU A 109 9.16 -9.99 -7.34
CA LEU A 109 8.10 -10.34 -8.26
C LEU A 109 7.45 -11.68 -7.87
N TYR A 110 6.14 -11.69 -7.84
CA TYR A 110 5.35 -12.87 -7.47
C TYR A 110 4.77 -13.54 -8.72
N LYS A 111 4.88 -14.86 -8.81
CA LYS A 111 4.34 -15.63 -9.94
C LYS A 111 2.81 -15.60 -9.96
N GLY A 112 2.22 -15.45 -11.15
CA GLY A 112 0.77 -15.57 -11.35
C GLY A 112 -0.07 -14.36 -10.93
N THR A 113 0.57 -13.26 -10.51
CA THR A 113 -0.11 -12.03 -10.08
C THR A 113 0.33 -10.82 -10.90
N ARG A 114 -0.42 -9.71 -10.79
CA ARG A 114 -0.07 -8.39 -11.34
C ARG A 114 0.61 -7.49 -10.31
N ASN A 115 0.82 -8.01 -9.12
CA ASN A 115 1.30 -7.30 -7.96
C ASN A 115 2.78 -7.60 -7.75
N GLY A 116 3.43 -6.82 -6.93
CA GLY A 116 4.85 -6.96 -6.64
C GLY A 116 5.26 -6.08 -5.48
N SER A 117 6.52 -6.18 -5.10
CA SER A 117 7.13 -5.32 -4.11
C SER A 117 8.50 -4.85 -4.60
N VAL A 118 9.03 -3.80 -3.98
CA VAL A 118 10.39 -3.32 -4.24
C VAL A 118 11.08 -3.09 -2.90
N ALA A 119 12.24 -3.68 -2.72
CA ALA A 119 13.12 -3.43 -1.61
C ALA A 119 14.10 -2.30 -1.99
N TYR A 120 13.99 -1.15 -1.35
CA TYR A 120 14.85 0.01 -1.52
C TYR A 120 15.86 0.08 -0.41
N ARG A 121 17.14 0.20 -0.74
CA ARG A 121 18.17 0.60 0.20
C ARG A 121 18.38 2.10 0.08
N ILE A 122 18.04 2.84 1.12
CA ILE A 122 18.06 4.31 1.11
C ILE A 122 19.09 4.79 2.13
N LYS A 123 20.06 5.61 1.68
CA LYS A 123 21.11 6.15 2.52
C LYS A 123 20.58 7.33 3.32
N VAL A 124 20.62 7.23 4.64
CA VAL A 124 20.20 8.29 5.55
C VAL A 124 21.30 8.56 6.55
N GLY A 125 21.93 9.73 6.45
CA GLY A 125 23.15 10.02 7.22
C GLY A 125 24.23 8.97 6.96
N GLU A 126 24.73 8.33 8.00
CA GLU A 126 25.71 7.24 7.88
C GLU A 126 25.06 5.86 7.74
N ASP A 127 23.76 5.74 7.99
CA ASP A 127 23.04 4.49 7.98
C ASP A 127 22.35 4.19 6.63
N THR A 128 21.91 2.96 6.47
CA THR A 128 21.08 2.52 5.35
C THR A 128 19.77 1.99 5.89
N LEU A 129 18.67 2.57 5.42
CA LEU A 129 17.33 2.15 5.71
C LEU A 129 16.84 1.21 4.60
N LEU A 130 16.34 0.03 4.96
CA LEU A 130 15.61 -0.84 4.05
C LEU A 130 14.13 -0.43 4.05
N VAL A 131 13.65 0.08 2.93
CA VAL A 131 12.23 0.39 2.75
C VAL A 131 11.64 -0.58 1.73
N ILE A 132 10.67 -1.39 2.15
CA ILE A 132 9.98 -2.33 1.26
C ILE A 132 8.60 -1.77 0.94
N ASN A 133 8.41 -1.35 -0.30
CA ASN A 133 7.13 -0.87 -0.82
C ASN A 133 6.35 -2.03 -1.45
N ASN A 134 5.20 -2.35 -0.88
CA ASN A 134 4.40 -3.50 -1.23
C ASN A 134 3.10 -3.14 -1.96
N HIS A 135 2.71 -3.98 -2.90
CA HIS A 135 1.33 -4.08 -3.37
C HIS A 135 1.02 -5.57 -3.52
N LEU A 136 0.35 -6.14 -2.51
CA LEU A 136 0.04 -7.57 -2.47
C LEU A 136 -1.27 -7.86 -3.21
N GLU A 137 -1.60 -9.14 -3.36
CA GLU A 137 -2.75 -9.60 -4.14
C GLU A 137 -4.07 -9.06 -3.59
N SER A 138 -4.84 -8.41 -4.46
CA SER A 138 -6.17 -7.90 -4.12
C SER A 138 -7.22 -8.99 -4.08
N ASN A 139 -8.30 -8.78 -3.34
CA ASN A 139 -9.44 -9.72 -3.28
C ASN A 139 -10.20 -9.84 -4.60
N LYS A 140 -9.88 -9.01 -5.62
CA LYS A 140 -10.53 -8.98 -6.94
C LYS A 140 -12.06 -8.89 -6.86
N ILE A 141 -12.54 -8.18 -5.84
CA ILE A 141 -13.96 -7.88 -5.69
C ILE A 141 -14.31 -6.84 -6.76
N LEU A 142 -15.15 -7.23 -7.70
CA LEU A 142 -15.59 -6.39 -8.80
C LEU A 142 -16.85 -5.60 -8.39
N LYS A 143 -17.14 -4.56 -9.13
CA LYS A 143 -18.36 -3.77 -8.92
C LYS A 143 -19.63 -4.65 -8.99
N SER A 144 -19.65 -5.60 -9.91
CA SER A 144 -20.73 -6.61 -10.00
C SER A 144 -20.88 -7.52 -8.76
N ASP A 145 -19.78 -7.75 -8.02
CA ASP A 145 -19.86 -8.52 -6.76
C ASP A 145 -20.48 -7.67 -5.64
N VAL A 146 -20.18 -6.36 -5.63
CA VAL A 146 -20.78 -5.40 -4.71
C VAL A 146 -22.28 -5.22 -5.01
N GLU A 147 -22.66 -5.14 -6.29
CA GLU A 147 -24.05 -5.10 -6.73
C GLU A 147 -24.80 -6.37 -6.30
N THR A 148 -24.21 -7.54 -6.53
CA THR A 148 -24.76 -8.82 -6.06
C THR A 148 -24.95 -8.83 -4.53
N TYR A 149 -23.98 -8.30 -3.79
CA TYR A 149 -24.09 -8.19 -2.32
C TYR A 149 -25.21 -7.24 -1.90
N GLN A 150 -25.38 -6.12 -2.60
CA GLN A 150 -26.45 -5.18 -2.33
C GLN A 150 -27.83 -5.80 -2.63
N GLU A 151 -27.98 -6.50 -3.77
CA GLU A 151 -29.19 -7.23 -4.13
C GLU A 151 -29.57 -8.28 -3.07
N MET A 152 -28.56 -8.95 -2.48
CA MET A 152 -28.76 -9.90 -1.40
C MET A 152 -29.31 -9.25 -0.12
N ILE A 153 -28.91 -8.01 0.16
CA ILE A 153 -29.42 -7.25 1.32
C ILE A 153 -30.83 -6.77 1.04
N ASP A 154 -31.08 -6.25 -0.16
CA ASP A 154 -32.34 -5.60 -0.52
C ASP A 154 -33.49 -6.63 -0.78
N ALA A 155 -33.15 -7.83 -1.27
CA ALA A 155 -34.10 -8.92 -1.55
C ALA A 155 -33.54 -10.27 -1.06
N PRO A 156 -33.53 -10.54 0.24
CA PRO A 156 -32.92 -11.75 0.81
C PRO A 156 -33.72 -12.98 0.47
N SER A 157 -33.22 -13.83 -0.42
CA SER A 157 -33.61 -15.22 -0.56
C SER A 157 -32.49 -16.13 -0.05
N LYS A 158 -32.83 -17.27 0.56
CA LYS A 158 -31.79 -18.18 1.09
C LYS A 158 -30.82 -18.62 0.00
N GLU A 159 -31.32 -18.91 -1.21
CA GLU A 159 -30.51 -19.39 -2.33
C GLU A 159 -29.57 -18.33 -2.86
N ASN A 160 -30.01 -17.08 -3.05
CA ASN A 160 -29.22 -15.97 -3.52
C ASN A 160 -28.14 -15.58 -2.49
N LEU A 161 -28.51 -15.59 -1.21
CA LEU A 161 -27.60 -15.29 -0.10
C LEU A 161 -26.44 -16.29 -0.08
N PHE A 162 -26.71 -17.59 -0.11
CA PHE A 162 -25.67 -18.62 -0.08
C PHE A 162 -24.78 -18.59 -1.33
N ALA A 163 -25.33 -18.36 -2.51
CA ALA A 163 -24.57 -18.30 -3.76
C ALA A 163 -23.63 -17.10 -3.79
N GLY A 164 -24.12 -15.93 -3.43
CA GLY A 164 -23.31 -14.69 -3.44
C GLY A 164 -22.24 -14.69 -2.36
N VAL A 165 -22.56 -15.10 -1.12
CA VAL A 165 -21.59 -15.26 -0.03
C VAL A 165 -20.51 -16.25 -0.47
N ARG A 166 -20.86 -17.42 -1.00
CA ARG A 166 -19.88 -18.42 -1.46
C ARG A 166 -18.96 -17.89 -2.54
N LYS A 167 -19.48 -17.09 -3.48
CA LYS A 167 -18.68 -16.46 -4.55
C LYS A 167 -17.66 -15.48 -3.99
N ILE A 168 -18.08 -14.57 -3.10
CA ILE A 168 -17.21 -13.56 -2.49
C ILE A 168 -16.17 -14.24 -1.59
N TRP A 169 -16.58 -15.16 -0.74
CA TRP A 169 -15.68 -15.94 0.12
C TRP A 169 -14.66 -16.75 -0.69
N GLY A 170 -15.06 -17.32 -1.82
CA GLY A 170 -14.14 -18.02 -2.72
C GLY A 170 -13.02 -17.10 -3.24
N LYS A 171 -13.37 -15.87 -3.65
CA LYS A 171 -12.37 -14.88 -4.10
C LYS A 171 -11.44 -14.45 -2.97
N VAL A 172 -11.99 -14.14 -1.79
CA VAL A 172 -11.20 -13.75 -0.62
C VAL A 172 -10.26 -14.89 -0.20
N ALA A 173 -10.77 -16.13 -0.10
CA ALA A 173 -9.95 -17.27 0.27
C ALA A 173 -8.80 -17.53 -0.71
N GLU A 174 -9.03 -17.40 -2.02
CA GLU A 174 -7.98 -17.55 -3.02
C GLU A 174 -6.94 -16.43 -2.93
N ALA A 175 -7.37 -15.18 -2.80
CA ALA A 175 -6.47 -14.05 -2.62
C ALA A 175 -5.64 -14.19 -1.34
N THR A 176 -6.25 -14.63 -0.24
CA THR A 176 -5.54 -14.87 1.04
C THR A 176 -4.44 -15.92 0.91
N LYS A 177 -4.68 -17.02 0.16
CA LYS A 177 -3.63 -18.02 -0.10
C LYS A 177 -2.46 -17.47 -0.89
N ILE A 178 -2.74 -16.58 -1.85
CA ILE A 178 -1.70 -15.92 -2.64
C ILE A 178 -0.92 -14.95 -1.76
N ARG A 179 -1.61 -14.12 -0.96
CA ARG A 179 -0.96 -13.17 -0.03
C ARG A 179 -0.10 -13.86 1.01
N ALA A 180 -0.54 -15.00 1.55
CA ALA A 180 0.28 -15.77 2.48
C ALA A 180 1.65 -16.12 1.88
N LYS A 181 1.68 -16.63 0.65
CA LYS A 181 2.94 -16.92 -0.05
C LYS A 181 3.77 -15.66 -0.35
N GLN A 182 3.11 -14.55 -0.62
CA GLN A 182 3.80 -13.26 -0.82
C GLN A 182 4.42 -12.76 0.49
N ALA A 183 3.71 -12.92 1.60
CA ALA A 183 4.22 -12.58 2.93
C ALA A 183 5.44 -13.44 3.32
N ASP A 184 5.42 -14.74 3.02
CA ASP A 184 6.57 -15.65 3.27
C ASP A 184 7.82 -15.16 2.51
N VAL A 185 7.68 -14.72 1.26
CA VAL A 185 8.80 -14.14 0.47
C VAL A 185 9.29 -12.83 1.08
N LEU A 186 8.41 -11.99 1.62
CA LEU A 186 8.80 -10.77 2.31
C LEU A 186 9.57 -11.06 3.60
N VAL A 187 9.14 -12.06 4.38
CA VAL A 187 9.85 -12.55 5.56
C VAL A 187 11.25 -12.98 5.21
N GLU A 188 11.42 -13.80 4.17
CA GLU A 188 12.76 -14.22 3.68
C GLU A 188 13.60 -13.00 3.29
N THR A 189 13.01 -12.04 2.56
CA THR A 189 13.69 -10.80 2.16
C THR A 189 14.19 -9.99 3.37
N ILE A 190 13.39 -9.90 4.42
CA ILE A 190 13.74 -9.19 5.65
C ILE A 190 14.87 -9.92 6.39
N ARG A 191 14.75 -11.23 6.55
CA ARG A 191 15.76 -12.08 7.22
C ARG A 191 17.12 -12.07 6.52
N ASP A 192 17.11 -12.04 5.20
CA ASP A 192 18.33 -12.00 4.38
C ASP A 192 18.97 -10.59 4.35
N SER A 193 18.26 -9.57 4.82
CA SER A 193 18.76 -8.22 4.82
C SER A 193 19.82 -8.02 5.91
N LYS A 194 20.79 -7.13 5.64
CA LYS A 194 21.84 -6.76 6.59
C LYS A 194 21.56 -5.41 7.27
N GLU A 195 20.49 -4.75 6.84
CA GLU A 195 20.10 -3.44 7.35
C GLU A 195 19.45 -3.58 8.73
N LYS A 196 19.91 -2.76 9.66
CA LYS A 196 19.38 -2.76 11.05
C LYS A 196 18.01 -2.11 11.15
N SER A 197 17.69 -1.22 10.21
CA SER A 197 16.43 -0.48 10.19
C SER A 197 15.63 -0.90 8.97
N VAL A 198 14.43 -1.42 9.21
CA VAL A 198 13.52 -1.90 8.17
C VAL A 198 12.18 -1.19 8.32
N VAL A 199 11.67 -0.65 7.22
CA VAL A 199 10.30 -0.15 7.10
C VAL A 199 9.57 -0.93 6.02
N LEU A 200 8.50 -1.59 6.40
CA LEU A 200 7.61 -2.30 5.49
C LEU A 200 6.33 -1.49 5.35
N CYS A 201 6.03 -1.03 4.17
CA CYS A 201 4.85 -0.21 3.89
C CYS A 201 4.20 -0.61 2.57
N GLY A 202 2.98 -0.14 2.32
CA GLY A 202 2.31 -0.38 1.05
C GLY A 202 0.84 -0.76 1.20
N ASP A 203 0.28 -1.28 0.11
CA ASP A 203 -1.06 -1.85 0.08
C ASP A 203 -0.98 -3.37 0.24
N PHE A 204 -1.26 -3.84 1.43
CA PHE A 204 -1.24 -5.27 1.75
C PHE A 204 -2.50 -6.00 1.30
N ASN A 205 -3.58 -5.28 0.96
CA ASN A 205 -4.88 -5.83 0.59
C ASN A 205 -5.42 -6.85 1.61
N ASP A 206 -5.06 -6.66 2.88
CA ASP A 206 -5.37 -7.59 3.96
C ASP A 206 -5.77 -6.85 5.23
N THR A 207 -6.22 -7.60 6.22
CA THR A 207 -6.68 -7.06 7.50
C THR A 207 -5.62 -7.26 8.60
N PRO A 208 -5.67 -6.47 9.70
CA PRO A 208 -4.72 -6.60 10.81
C PRO A 208 -4.78 -7.92 11.58
N ILE A 209 -5.75 -8.79 11.29
CA ILE A 209 -5.86 -10.13 11.90
C ILE A 209 -5.48 -11.26 10.94
N SER A 210 -4.98 -10.92 9.76
CA SER A 210 -4.61 -11.90 8.74
C SER A 210 -3.30 -12.63 9.06
N TYR A 211 -3.08 -13.75 8.37
CA TYR A 211 -1.79 -14.42 8.38
C TYR A 211 -0.66 -13.50 7.93
N THR A 212 -0.89 -12.72 6.86
CA THR A 212 0.07 -11.75 6.32
C THR A 212 0.56 -10.79 7.39
N HIS A 213 -0.35 -10.17 8.14
CA HIS A 213 0.01 -9.25 9.21
C HIS A 213 0.77 -9.95 10.36
N HIS A 214 0.29 -11.14 10.76
CA HIS A 214 0.89 -11.89 11.85
C HIS A 214 2.32 -12.31 11.54
N VAL A 215 2.55 -12.95 10.39
CA VAL A 215 3.89 -13.47 10.05
C VAL A 215 4.93 -12.38 9.84
N LEU A 216 4.51 -11.19 9.39
CA LEU A 216 5.41 -10.06 9.24
C LEU A 216 5.79 -9.43 10.59
N LEU A 217 4.89 -9.41 11.56
CA LEU A 217 5.20 -8.95 12.92
C LEU A 217 6.14 -9.89 13.68
N ASP A 218 6.16 -11.20 13.34
CA ASP A 218 7.09 -12.16 13.93
C ASP A 218 8.56 -11.87 13.58
N GLU A 219 8.82 -10.98 12.60
CA GLU A 219 10.16 -10.50 12.21
C GLU A 219 10.63 -9.27 13.02
N GLU A 220 10.20 -9.14 14.25
CA GLU A 220 10.54 -8.01 15.14
C GLU A 220 10.05 -6.64 14.62
N LEU A 221 9.12 -6.65 13.67
CA LEU A 221 8.47 -5.43 13.20
C LEU A 221 7.38 -4.98 14.17
N GLN A 222 7.16 -3.68 14.23
CA GLN A 222 6.09 -3.06 15.01
C GLN A 222 5.03 -2.49 14.07
N ASP A 223 3.76 -2.68 14.40
CA ASP A 223 2.68 -2.02 13.67
C ASP A 223 2.58 -0.56 14.14
N ALA A 224 3.00 0.35 13.28
CA ALA A 224 3.03 1.77 13.58
C ALA A 224 1.65 2.33 13.97
N PHE A 225 0.55 1.82 13.38
CA PHE A 225 -0.79 2.26 13.74
C PHE A 225 -1.18 1.78 15.15
N VAL A 226 -0.84 0.54 15.49
CA VAL A 226 -1.11 -0.01 16.83
C VAL A 226 -0.32 0.73 17.91
N GLU A 227 0.94 1.09 17.59
CA GLU A 227 1.83 1.71 18.57
C GLU A 227 1.62 3.22 18.74
N THR A 228 1.18 3.92 17.69
CA THR A 228 1.10 5.39 17.71
C THR A 228 -0.25 5.97 17.27
N GLY A 229 -1.10 5.17 16.64
CA GLY A 229 -2.41 5.61 16.15
C GLY A 229 -3.46 5.73 17.25
N ASN A 230 -4.56 6.38 16.92
CA ASN A 230 -5.71 6.51 17.79
C ASN A 230 -7.02 6.33 17.01
N GLY A 231 -7.97 5.65 17.62
CA GLY A 231 -9.30 5.44 17.07
C GLY A 231 -9.36 4.33 16.01
N LEU A 232 -10.39 4.36 15.17
CA LEU A 232 -10.62 3.34 14.16
C LEU A 232 -9.70 3.55 12.96
N GLY A 233 -8.82 2.59 12.68
CA GLY A 233 -7.95 2.56 11.51
C GLY A 233 -8.71 2.14 10.27
N VAL A 234 -9.15 3.12 9.46
CA VAL A 234 -9.77 2.86 8.17
C VAL A 234 -8.88 3.43 7.08
N SER A 235 -8.20 2.57 6.34
CA SER A 235 -7.35 2.95 5.21
C SER A 235 -8.06 2.90 3.86
N TYR A 236 -9.17 2.15 3.76
CA TYR A 236 -9.99 2.02 2.58
C TYR A 236 -11.47 2.20 2.91
N ASN A 237 -12.11 3.17 2.31
CA ASN A 237 -13.51 3.53 2.57
C ASN A 237 -14.40 3.56 1.33
N LYS A 238 -13.91 3.03 0.21
CA LYS A 238 -14.68 2.97 -1.03
C LYS A 238 -15.80 1.93 -0.89
N ASP A 239 -16.97 2.28 -1.41
CA ASP A 239 -18.13 1.40 -1.50
C ASP A 239 -18.64 0.87 -0.12
N ARG A 240 -18.34 1.61 0.97
CA ARG A 240 -18.72 1.28 2.36
C ARG A 240 -18.22 -0.08 2.87
N LEU A 241 -17.27 -0.69 2.19
CA LEU A 241 -16.53 -1.83 2.67
C LEU A 241 -15.31 -1.31 3.44
N TYR A 242 -15.34 -1.42 4.76
CA TYR A 242 -14.24 -1.04 5.64
C TYR A 242 -13.28 -2.23 5.79
N VAL A 243 -12.03 -2.03 5.44
CA VAL A 243 -10.95 -3.01 5.58
C VAL A 243 -9.80 -2.38 6.34
#